data_149a2c4e1845249901a2357f81bcd84b
#
_entry.id   149a2c4e1845249901a2357f81bcd84b
#
_cell.length_a   1.000
_cell.length_b   1.000
_cell.length_c   1.000
_cell.angle_alpha   90.00
_cell.angle_beta   90.00
_cell.angle_gamma   90.00
#
_symmetry.space_group_name_H-M   'P 1'
#
loop_
_entity.id
_entity.type
_entity.pdbx_description
1 polymer ?
#
loop_
_entity_poly.entity_id
_entity_poly.type
_entity_poly.pdbx_seq_one_letter_code
_entity_poly.pdbx_strand_id
1 'polypeptide(L)'
;FPGDPVVIAHASADKQWLFVVSPRYAAWIEAKAIAEGDKATVLAHAQRTPYRVVTGAKPRTVFTREEPRLSELQLDMGVRMPLADVAPDKPVNGQHPYASWILDLPVRDAEGRLAFAPALLQKNADSVSDYLPLTRANLIRQSFKLLGDRYGWSHAENGRDCSGFVTDI
;
A
#
# COMPACT_ATOMS: atom_id res chain seq x y z
N PHE A 1 2.05 6.24 -0.47
CA PHE A 1 1.53 4.94 -0.92
C PHE A 1 0.50 4.42 0.07
N PRO A 2 -0.49 3.59 -0.38
CA PRO A 2 -1.44 2.96 0.52
C PRO A 2 -0.72 2.18 1.64
N GLY A 3 -1.09 2.46 2.90
CA GLY A 3 -0.50 1.80 4.06
C GLY A 3 0.77 2.43 4.64
N ASP A 4 1.35 3.44 3.99
CA ASP A 4 2.49 4.16 4.56
C ASP A 4 2.08 4.92 5.83
N PRO A 5 2.81 4.77 6.94
CA PRO A 5 2.60 5.59 8.12
C PRO A 5 3.04 7.03 7.86
N VAL A 6 2.24 7.98 8.30
CA VAL A 6 2.55 9.41 8.15
C VAL A 6 2.33 10.16 9.46
N VAL A 7 3.02 11.26 9.63
CA VAL A 7 2.78 12.21 10.72
C VAL A 7 2.00 13.39 10.14
N ILE A 8 0.83 13.69 10.72
CA ILE A 8 0.07 14.89 10.38
C ILE A 8 0.74 16.07 11.10
N ALA A 9 1.33 16.98 10.33
CA ALA A 9 2.02 18.14 10.86
C ALA A 9 1.13 19.40 10.87
N HIS A 10 0.18 19.50 9.94
CA HIS A 10 -0.71 20.65 9.84
C HIS A 10 -2.02 20.29 9.12
N ALA A 11 -3.07 21.07 9.35
CA ALA A 11 -4.34 20.97 8.63
C ALA A 11 -4.69 22.32 7.98
N SER A 12 -5.28 22.29 6.79
CA SER A 12 -5.79 23.51 6.15
C SER A 12 -6.93 24.13 6.94
N ALA A 13 -7.20 25.41 6.73
CA ALA A 13 -8.24 26.15 7.44
C ALA A 13 -9.63 25.52 7.26
N ASP A 14 -9.92 24.98 6.09
CA ASP A 14 -11.17 24.28 5.76
C ASP A 14 -11.17 22.80 6.18
N LYS A 15 -10.05 22.29 6.75
CA LYS A 15 -9.82 20.91 7.17
C LYS A 15 -9.96 19.85 6.04
N GLN A 16 -9.93 20.28 4.80
CA GLN A 16 -9.99 19.36 3.65
C GLN A 16 -8.63 18.80 3.27
N TRP A 17 -7.54 19.43 3.69
CA TRP A 17 -6.17 19.04 3.40
C TRP A 17 -5.34 18.91 4.67
N LEU A 18 -4.48 17.90 4.66
CA LEU A 18 -3.50 17.64 5.72
C LEU A 18 -2.09 17.73 5.13
N PHE A 19 -1.20 18.49 5.79
CA PHE A 19 0.21 18.43 5.50
C PHE A 19 0.81 17.28 6.29
N VAL A 20 1.30 16.28 5.57
CA VAL A 20 1.82 15.05 6.15
C VAL A 20 3.30 14.87 5.85
N VAL A 21 4.00 14.23 6.78
CA VAL A 21 5.39 13.82 6.64
C VAL A 21 5.42 12.30 6.63
N SER A 22 5.89 11.73 5.52
CA SER A 22 6.12 10.29 5.34
C SER A 22 7.62 9.98 5.43
N PRO A 23 8.03 8.71 5.46
CA PRO A 23 9.43 8.33 5.37
C PRO A 23 10.13 8.79 4.07
N ARG A 24 9.37 9.12 3.04
CA ARG A 24 9.89 9.45 1.70
C ARG A 24 9.92 10.94 1.42
N TYR A 25 8.86 11.68 1.76
CA TYR A 25 8.79 13.13 1.61
C TYR A 25 7.59 13.72 2.35
N ALA A 26 7.47 15.05 2.34
CA ALA A 26 6.36 15.77 2.94
C ALA A 26 5.51 16.45 1.86
N ALA A 27 4.17 16.37 2.00
CA ALA A 27 3.22 16.93 1.05
C ALA A 27 1.86 17.22 1.66
N TRP A 28 1.05 18.01 0.96
CA TRP A 28 -0.38 18.13 1.22
C TRP A 28 -1.13 16.96 0.60
N ILE A 29 -2.05 16.38 1.36
CA ILE A 29 -2.92 15.28 0.90
C ILE A 29 -4.36 15.58 1.34
N GLU A 30 -5.35 15.12 0.58
CA GLU A 30 -6.74 15.23 0.97
C GLU A 30 -6.99 14.48 2.29
N ALA A 31 -7.67 15.13 3.24
CA ALA A 31 -7.94 14.53 4.56
C ALA A 31 -8.72 13.22 4.47
N LYS A 32 -9.57 13.06 3.45
CA LYS A 32 -10.31 11.80 3.22
C LYS A 32 -9.42 10.60 2.89
N ALA A 33 -8.18 10.83 2.43
CA ALA A 33 -7.22 9.77 2.11
C ALA A 33 -6.41 9.29 3.33
N ILE A 34 -6.56 9.94 4.50
CA ILE A 34 -5.84 9.61 5.72
C ILE A 34 -6.80 9.00 6.74
N ALA A 35 -6.39 7.87 7.32
CA ALA A 35 -7.02 7.29 8.51
C ALA A 35 -6.19 7.67 9.74
N GLU A 36 -6.84 8.27 10.74
CA GLU A 36 -6.16 8.71 11.96
C GLU A 36 -6.13 7.60 13.00
N GLY A 37 -4.97 7.31 13.57
CA GLY A 37 -4.78 6.32 14.61
C GLY A 37 -3.74 6.76 15.63
N ASP A 38 -3.74 6.13 16.80
CA ASP A 38 -2.70 6.37 17.77
C ASP A 38 -1.34 5.84 17.28
N LYS A 39 -0.27 6.49 17.74
CA LYS A 39 1.09 6.19 17.32
C LYS A 39 1.47 4.72 17.55
N ALA A 40 1.05 4.12 18.64
CA ALA A 40 1.42 2.75 18.99
C ALA A 40 0.79 1.76 18.01
N THR A 41 -0.48 1.92 17.70
CA THR A 41 -1.21 1.10 16.72
C THR A 41 -0.61 1.24 15.31
N VAL A 42 -0.33 2.47 14.86
CA VAL A 42 0.27 2.73 13.54
C VAL A 42 1.65 2.07 13.43
N LEU A 43 2.52 2.24 14.42
CA LEU A 43 3.85 1.65 14.40
C LEU A 43 3.83 0.13 14.56
N ALA A 44 2.94 -0.42 15.39
CA ALA A 44 2.79 -1.86 15.54
C ALA A 44 2.37 -2.52 14.22
N HIS A 45 1.42 -1.92 13.48
CA HIS A 45 1.02 -2.42 12.18
C HIS A 45 2.16 -2.33 11.15
N ALA A 46 2.88 -1.21 11.10
CA ALA A 46 4.01 -1.03 10.20
C ALA A 46 5.16 -2.05 10.45
N GLN A 47 5.29 -2.57 11.65
CA GLN A 47 6.31 -3.56 12.04
C GLN A 47 5.80 -5.00 12.07
N ARG A 48 4.51 -5.23 11.84
CA ARG A 48 3.89 -6.55 11.95
C ARG A 48 4.49 -7.57 10.98
N THR A 49 4.67 -8.79 11.45
CA THR A 49 5.13 -9.96 10.68
C THR A 49 4.14 -11.11 10.84
N PRO A 50 4.04 -12.04 9.87
CA PRO A 50 4.68 -12.02 8.55
C PRO A 50 4.09 -10.95 7.61
N TYR A 51 4.80 -10.65 6.52
CA TYR A 51 4.39 -9.63 5.55
C TYR A 51 4.78 -10.04 4.12
N ARG A 52 4.26 -9.27 3.14
CA ARG A 52 4.70 -9.32 1.74
C ARG A 52 5.18 -7.93 1.33
N VAL A 53 6.17 -7.90 0.43
CA VAL A 53 6.63 -6.69 -0.24
C VAL A 53 6.26 -6.80 -1.71
N VAL A 54 5.64 -5.77 -2.25
CA VAL A 54 5.29 -5.70 -3.67
C VAL A 54 6.55 -5.53 -4.49
N THR A 55 6.74 -6.40 -5.48
CA THR A 55 7.82 -6.31 -6.47
C THR A 55 7.29 -6.11 -7.89
N GLY A 56 5.98 -6.15 -8.07
CA GLY A 56 5.32 -5.82 -9.33
C GLY A 56 5.18 -4.31 -9.52
N ALA A 57 4.98 -3.87 -10.75
CA ALA A 57 4.82 -2.46 -11.06
C ALA A 57 3.58 -1.86 -10.36
N LYS A 58 2.41 -2.47 -10.57
CA LYS A 58 1.11 -2.00 -10.07
C LYS A 58 0.12 -3.16 -9.88
N PRO A 59 0.43 -4.19 -9.08
CA PRO A 59 -0.54 -5.24 -8.80
C PRO A 59 -1.75 -4.65 -8.06
N ARG A 60 -2.87 -5.35 -8.14
CA ARG A 60 -4.11 -4.94 -7.47
C ARG A 60 -4.61 -6.04 -6.56
N THR A 61 -5.28 -5.64 -5.49
CA THR A 61 -6.08 -6.57 -4.68
C THR A 61 -7.22 -7.15 -5.51
N VAL A 62 -7.74 -8.28 -5.07
CA VAL A 62 -8.85 -8.95 -5.75
C VAL A 62 -10.13 -8.12 -5.61
N PHE A 63 -10.93 -8.08 -6.69
CA PHE A 63 -12.24 -7.43 -6.65
C PHE A 63 -13.12 -8.02 -5.55
N THR A 64 -13.81 -7.16 -4.80
CA THR A 64 -14.81 -7.57 -3.80
C THR A 64 -15.91 -6.52 -3.68
N ARG A 65 -17.13 -6.97 -3.38
CA ARG A 65 -18.27 -6.10 -3.04
C ARG A 65 -18.40 -5.84 -1.55
N GLU A 66 -17.89 -6.76 -0.72
CA GLU A 66 -18.02 -6.71 0.74
C GLU A 66 -17.13 -5.62 1.35
N GLU A 67 -15.97 -5.34 0.76
CA GLU A 67 -15.06 -4.30 1.21
C GLU A 67 -14.62 -3.42 0.02
N PRO A 68 -15.48 -2.51 -0.44
CA PRO A 68 -15.22 -1.69 -1.63
C PRO A 68 -13.96 -0.82 -1.52
N ARG A 69 -13.55 -0.43 -0.30
CA ARG A 69 -12.34 0.38 -0.06
C ARG A 69 -11.06 -0.36 -0.45
N LEU A 70 -11.08 -1.70 -0.42
CA LEU A 70 -9.95 -2.57 -0.73
C LEU A 70 -10.13 -3.35 -2.03
N SER A 71 -11.22 -3.10 -2.76
CA SER A 71 -11.50 -3.75 -4.04
C SER A 71 -10.64 -3.15 -5.14
N GLU A 72 -9.85 -3.99 -5.82
CA GLU A 72 -8.96 -3.56 -6.91
C GLU A 72 -8.02 -2.41 -6.54
N LEU A 73 -7.70 -2.31 -5.23
CA LEU A 73 -6.77 -1.31 -4.74
C LEU A 73 -5.39 -1.56 -5.34
N GLN A 74 -4.84 -0.55 -6.01
CA GLN A 74 -3.48 -0.62 -6.53
C GLN A 74 -2.47 -0.62 -5.39
N LEU A 75 -1.50 -1.50 -5.50
CA LEU A 75 -0.36 -1.61 -4.59
C LEU A 75 0.90 -1.26 -5.39
N ASP A 76 1.61 -0.24 -4.98
CA ASP A 76 2.81 0.20 -5.69
C ASP A 76 4.04 -0.64 -5.32
N MET A 77 5.04 -0.66 -6.19
CA MET A 77 6.31 -1.33 -5.95
C MET A 77 6.94 -0.84 -4.63
N GLY A 78 7.52 -1.74 -3.85
CA GLY A 78 8.13 -1.43 -2.55
C GLY A 78 7.15 -1.34 -1.38
N VAL A 79 5.84 -1.37 -1.61
CA VAL A 79 4.85 -1.36 -0.52
C VAL A 79 4.94 -2.64 0.29
N ARG A 80 5.04 -2.48 1.61
CA ARG A 80 5.05 -3.57 2.59
C ARG A 80 3.64 -3.78 3.15
N MET A 81 3.16 -5.01 3.10
CA MET A 81 1.82 -5.38 3.52
C MET A 81 1.87 -6.52 4.54
N PRO A 82 1.49 -6.29 5.79
CA PRO A 82 1.32 -7.35 6.76
C PRO A 82 0.29 -8.39 6.30
N LEU A 83 0.51 -9.63 6.68
CA LEU A 83 -0.48 -10.69 6.47
C LEU A 83 -1.48 -10.69 7.63
N ALA A 84 -2.75 -10.91 7.29
CA ALA A 84 -3.81 -11.06 8.26
C ALA A 84 -3.72 -12.42 8.98
N ASP A 85 -4.03 -12.43 10.26
CA ASP A 85 -4.17 -13.64 11.05
C ASP A 85 -5.59 -14.22 10.87
N VAL A 86 -5.82 -14.78 9.68
CA VAL A 86 -7.10 -15.41 9.31
C VAL A 86 -6.81 -16.84 8.88
N ALA A 87 -7.60 -17.77 9.40
CA ALA A 87 -7.47 -19.17 9.04
C ALA A 87 -7.67 -19.37 7.52
N PRO A 88 -6.79 -20.14 6.85
CA PRO A 88 -6.76 -20.22 5.39
C PRO A 88 -7.98 -20.92 4.76
N ASP A 89 -8.80 -21.57 5.56
CA ASP A 89 -10.04 -22.23 5.15
C ASP A 89 -11.27 -21.34 5.26
N LYS A 90 -11.14 -20.14 5.85
CA LYS A 90 -12.26 -19.20 5.99
C LYS A 90 -12.35 -18.27 4.79
N PRO A 91 -13.56 -18.05 4.26
CA PRO A 91 -13.76 -17.03 3.23
C PRO A 91 -13.36 -15.64 3.72
N VAL A 92 -12.76 -14.87 2.83
CA VAL A 92 -12.41 -13.46 3.02
C VAL A 92 -13.15 -12.65 1.95
N ASN A 93 -13.92 -11.68 2.37
CA ASN A 93 -14.71 -10.85 1.45
C ASN A 93 -15.51 -11.69 0.45
N GLY A 94 -16.23 -12.70 0.97
CA GLY A 94 -17.06 -13.60 0.16
C GLY A 94 -16.32 -14.60 -0.74
N GLN A 95 -14.98 -14.65 -0.67
CA GLN A 95 -14.14 -15.45 -1.56
C GLN A 95 -13.24 -16.42 -0.79
N HIS A 96 -12.96 -17.57 -1.38
CA HIS A 96 -12.03 -18.52 -0.79
C HIS A 96 -10.57 -18.09 -1.05
N PRO A 97 -9.73 -17.96 -0.03
CA PRO A 97 -8.38 -17.36 -0.18
C PRO A 97 -7.30 -18.32 -0.68
N TYR A 98 -7.64 -19.54 -1.12
CA TYR A 98 -6.67 -20.59 -1.46
C TYR A 98 -5.53 -20.15 -2.39
N ALA A 99 -5.87 -19.39 -3.46
CA ALA A 99 -4.91 -18.90 -4.44
C ALA A 99 -4.41 -17.47 -4.12
N SER A 100 -4.65 -16.97 -2.91
CA SER A 100 -4.33 -15.59 -2.53
C SER A 100 -3.57 -15.52 -1.20
N TRP A 101 -2.81 -14.44 -1.04
CA TRP A 101 -2.34 -13.97 0.25
C TRP A 101 -3.47 -13.16 0.90
N ILE A 102 -3.70 -13.34 2.18
CA ILE A 102 -4.65 -12.52 2.95
C ILE A 102 -3.82 -11.39 3.59
N LEU A 103 -4.01 -10.19 3.08
CA LEU A 103 -3.35 -8.99 3.57
C LEU A 103 -4.18 -8.35 4.68
N ASP A 104 -3.53 -7.70 5.64
CA ASP A 104 -4.17 -6.86 6.65
C ASP A 104 -3.89 -5.40 6.31
N LEU A 105 -4.85 -4.73 5.68
CA LEU A 105 -4.65 -3.39 5.15
C LEU A 105 -5.35 -2.33 5.99
N PRO A 106 -4.71 -1.15 6.17
CA PRO A 106 -5.33 -0.04 6.85
C PRO A 106 -6.48 0.54 6.01
N VAL A 107 -7.58 0.84 6.68
CA VAL A 107 -8.76 1.47 6.10
C VAL A 107 -9.22 2.62 6.98
N ARG A 108 -9.87 3.60 6.36
CA ARG A 108 -10.51 4.71 7.06
C ARG A 108 -11.97 4.36 7.35
N ASP A 109 -12.38 4.44 8.61
CA ASP A 109 -13.79 4.28 8.99
C ASP A 109 -14.62 5.54 8.68
N ALA A 110 -15.91 5.49 8.96
CA ALA A 110 -16.83 6.61 8.68
C ALA A 110 -16.51 7.87 9.50
N GLU A 111 -15.88 7.70 10.65
CA GLU A 111 -15.44 8.77 11.55
C GLU A 111 -14.02 9.27 11.23
N GLY A 112 -13.36 8.70 10.24
CA GLY A 112 -12.00 9.09 9.85
C GLY A 112 -10.89 8.36 10.60
N ARG A 113 -11.21 7.38 11.43
CA ARG A 113 -10.24 6.66 12.26
C ARG A 113 -9.64 5.49 11.50
N LEU A 114 -8.44 5.10 11.95
CA LEU A 114 -7.75 3.92 11.47
C LEU A 114 -8.46 2.64 11.95
N ALA A 115 -8.80 1.82 10.99
CA ALA A 115 -9.20 0.43 11.19
C ALA A 115 -8.39 -0.46 10.25
N PHE A 116 -8.52 -1.78 10.37
CA PHE A 116 -7.86 -2.74 9.50
C PHE A 116 -8.89 -3.69 8.91
N ALA A 117 -8.70 -4.06 7.66
CA ALA A 117 -9.57 -5.00 6.99
C ALA A 117 -8.75 -5.95 6.10
N PRO A 118 -9.20 -7.22 5.97
CA PRO A 118 -8.51 -8.18 5.14
C PRO A 118 -8.78 -7.91 3.66
N ALA A 119 -7.72 -8.06 2.84
CA ALA A 119 -7.79 -8.03 1.39
C ALA A 119 -7.09 -9.24 0.79
N LEU A 120 -7.51 -9.66 -0.39
CA LEU A 120 -6.86 -10.74 -1.11
C LEU A 120 -5.90 -10.19 -2.17
N LEU A 121 -4.67 -10.72 -2.18
CA LEU A 121 -3.71 -10.53 -3.26
C LEU A 121 -3.41 -11.89 -3.88
N GLN A 122 -3.60 -12.05 -5.17
CA GLN A 122 -3.33 -13.32 -5.85
C GLN A 122 -1.87 -13.75 -5.65
N LYS A 123 -1.63 -15.04 -5.40
CA LYS A 123 -0.27 -15.59 -5.19
C LYS A 123 0.64 -15.47 -6.41
N ASN A 124 0.08 -15.34 -7.60
CA ASN A 124 0.82 -15.07 -8.84
C ASN A 124 1.16 -13.59 -9.04
N ALA A 125 0.63 -12.68 -8.22
CA ALA A 125 1.05 -11.28 -8.22
C ALA A 125 2.49 -11.17 -7.71
N ASP A 126 3.29 -10.35 -8.37
CA ASP A 126 4.70 -10.12 -8.04
C ASP A 126 4.86 -9.54 -6.64
N SER A 127 5.11 -10.41 -5.68
CA SER A 127 5.41 -10.05 -4.30
C SER A 127 6.34 -11.08 -3.64
N VAL A 128 7.15 -10.65 -2.70
CA VAL A 128 8.12 -11.47 -1.98
C VAL A 128 7.92 -11.37 -0.46
N SER A 129 8.51 -12.29 0.29
CA SER A 129 8.38 -12.34 1.76
C SER A 129 9.28 -11.37 2.51
N ASP A 130 10.23 -10.75 1.82
CA ASP A 130 11.16 -9.76 2.38
C ASP A 130 11.66 -8.85 1.26
N TYR A 131 12.31 -7.73 1.60
CA TYR A 131 12.93 -6.85 0.61
C TYR A 131 13.99 -7.58 -0.20
N LEU A 132 14.03 -7.30 -1.50
CA LEU A 132 15.04 -7.85 -2.37
C LEU A 132 16.43 -7.34 -1.96
N PRO A 133 17.47 -8.20 -1.98
CA PRO A 133 18.83 -7.74 -1.77
C PRO A 133 19.22 -6.64 -2.76
N LEU A 134 19.88 -5.59 -2.28
CA LEU A 134 20.36 -4.47 -3.11
C LEU A 134 21.52 -4.95 -3.99
N THR A 135 21.16 -5.45 -5.17
CA THR A 135 22.13 -5.93 -6.17
C THR A 135 21.84 -5.27 -7.53
N ARG A 136 22.88 -5.10 -8.34
CA ARG A 136 22.70 -4.59 -9.72
C ARG A 136 21.65 -5.38 -10.50
N ALA A 137 21.64 -6.72 -10.35
CA ALA A 137 20.69 -7.58 -11.05
C ALA A 137 19.23 -7.30 -10.62
N ASN A 138 18.99 -7.11 -9.32
CA ASN A 138 17.66 -6.80 -8.82
C ASN A 138 17.22 -5.39 -9.23
N LEU A 139 18.10 -4.39 -9.14
CA LEU A 139 17.80 -3.03 -9.62
C LEU A 139 17.39 -3.04 -11.10
N ILE A 140 18.14 -3.73 -11.96
CA ILE A 140 17.81 -3.85 -13.39
C ILE A 140 16.47 -4.57 -13.58
N ARG A 141 16.24 -5.71 -12.91
CA ARG A 141 14.98 -6.47 -13.05
C ARG A 141 13.77 -5.65 -12.62
N GLN A 142 13.86 -4.91 -11.51
CA GLN A 142 12.76 -4.08 -11.03
C GLN A 142 12.52 -2.90 -11.98
N SER A 143 13.57 -2.25 -12.48
CA SER A 143 13.47 -1.18 -13.47
C SER A 143 12.72 -1.64 -14.73
N PHE A 144 13.01 -2.84 -15.24
CA PHE A 144 12.35 -3.36 -16.43
C PHE A 144 10.86 -3.69 -16.23
N LYS A 145 10.40 -3.90 -15.00
CA LYS A 145 8.97 -4.08 -14.72
C LYS A 145 8.15 -2.79 -14.94
N LEU A 146 8.82 -1.63 -14.92
CA LEU A 146 8.23 -0.33 -15.18
C LEU A 146 8.34 0.10 -16.65
N LEU A 147 8.91 -0.76 -17.51
CA LEU A 147 9.07 -0.47 -18.92
C LEU A 147 7.69 -0.29 -19.61
N GLY A 148 7.50 0.84 -20.25
CA GLY A 148 6.22 1.21 -20.87
C GLY A 148 5.28 2.01 -19.96
N ASP A 149 5.60 2.18 -18.69
CA ASP A 149 4.88 3.13 -17.84
C ASP A 149 5.04 4.56 -18.37
N ARG A 150 3.98 5.34 -18.26
CA ARG A 150 4.01 6.75 -18.65
C ARG A 150 4.82 7.56 -17.65
N TYR A 151 5.60 8.50 -18.15
CA TYR A 151 6.19 9.53 -17.30
C TYR A 151 5.08 10.41 -16.72
N GLY A 152 5.02 10.53 -15.41
CA GLY A 152 4.08 11.39 -14.69
C GLY A 152 4.84 12.41 -13.86
N TRP A 153 4.84 13.68 -14.29
CA TRP A 153 5.43 14.76 -13.49
C TRP A 153 4.81 14.78 -12.08
N SER A 154 5.67 14.70 -11.06
CA SER A 154 5.22 14.63 -9.65
C SER A 154 4.21 13.50 -9.38
N HIS A 155 4.37 12.34 -10.02
CA HIS A 155 3.50 11.16 -9.95
C HIS A 155 2.06 11.40 -10.48
N ALA A 156 1.87 12.44 -11.31
CA ALA A 156 0.57 12.73 -11.90
C ALA A 156 0.06 11.55 -12.75
N GLU A 157 -1.26 11.39 -12.80
CA GLU A 157 -1.96 10.41 -13.64
C GLU A 157 -1.45 8.97 -13.46
N ASN A 158 -1.11 8.61 -12.22
CA ASN A 158 -0.58 7.27 -11.90
C ASN A 158 0.74 6.94 -12.62
N GLY A 159 1.47 7.94 -13.08
CA GLY A 159 2.81 7.81 -13.64
C GLY A 159 3.90 7.93 -12.58
N ARG A 160 5.17 7.82 -13.00
CA ARG A 160 6.34 8.08 -12.16
C ARG A 160 7.22 9.12 -12.82
N ASP A 161 7.78 10.02 -12.03
CA ASP A 161 8.90 10.85 -12.47
C ASP A 161 10.24 10.17 -12.20
N CYS A 162 11.35 10.84 -12.51
CA CYS A 162 12.69 10.28 -12.33
C CYS A 162 13.01 9.96 -10.86
N SER A 163 12.58 10.79 -9.92
CA SER A 163 12.81 10.57 -8.48
C SER A 163 11.94 9.43 -7.94
N GLY A 164 10.67 9.37 -8.33
CA GLY A 164 9.79 8.28 -7.96
C GLY A 164 10.25 6.94 -8.51
N PHE A 165 10.74 6.90 -9.74
CA PHE A 165 11.34 5.70 -10.30
C PHE A 165 12.51 5.18 -9.45
N VAL A 166 13.45 6.06 -9.07
CA VAL A 166 14.61 5.66 -8.25
C VAL A 166 14.19 5.26 -6.82
N THR A 167 13.13 5.85 -6.30
CA THR A 167 12.65 5.54 -4.93
C THR A 167 11.96 4.18 -4.85
N ASP A 168 11.30 3.74 -5.94
CA ASP A 168 10.49 2.52 -5.95
C ASP A 168 11.30 1.25 -6.24
N ILE A 169 12.45 1.36 -6.92
CA ILE A 169 13.32 0.23 -7.26
C ILE A 169 14.43 0.02 -6.24
#